data_632c25319e57d26c102ac0c5be37566b
#
_entry.id   632c25319e57d26c102ac0c5be37566b
#
_cell.length_a   1.000
_cell.length_b   1.000
_cell.length_c   1.000
_cell.angle_alpha   90.00
_cell.angle_beta   90.00
_cell.angle_gamma   90.00
#
_symmetry.space_group_name_H-M   'P 1'
#
loop_
_entity.id
_entity.type
_entity.pdbx_description
1 polymer ?
#
loop_
_entity_poly.entity_id
_entity_poly.type
_entity_poly.pdbx_seq_one_letter_code
_entity_poly.pdbx_strand_id
1 'polypeptide(L)'
;MFRGGRGRSRPRFARRTRGRPSRAAPGHGRRATMHARTRLAAGAIGALTVAGLLAGCGDAGSSGTEAPQSAAAGAGCAPVAGDKLVVLMDDRKLQNTDNILPAVSAKAAKPELLAALDKVSAALDTTKLVQLNKAVDVDRKTPKVAAEEFAAANNLTSGIAKGPGGALVIGAGNFSESQTLAELYRIVASAAGYQPKVQQIGNRELYAPALQSGEIQVIPEYAATLAEYYNTKANGPNATPVSSPELATTMAALKTLGEKNGVVLGTPSAAQNQNAFAVTQAFADRYAVATLTDLAKKCSGAATVLAGPPECPQRPKCQAGLVEVYDFKAGSFSSLDAGGPQTKNALKTGAASVGLVFSSDGALAAS
;
A
#
# COMPACT_ATOMS: atom_id res chain seq x y z
N MET A 1 19.45 -11.52 -72.69
CA MET A 1 19.08 -10.40 -73.63
C MET A 1 18.55 -9.25 -72.81
N PHE A 2 19.20 -8.10 -72.98
CA PHE A 2 18.77 -6.71 -72.72
C PHE A 2 18.15 -6.36 -71.34
N ARG A 3 18.89 -5.63 -70.50
CA ARG A 3 19.17 -4.16 -70.38
C ARG A 3 17.89 -3.35 -70.17
N GLY A 4 17.78 -2.62 -69.12
CA GLY A 4 18.18 -1.27 -68.72
C GLY A 4 17.11 -0.76 -67.77
N GLY A 5 17.32 0.11 -66.89
CA GLY A 5 18.21 1.18 -66.64
C GLY A 5 17.54 2.25 -65.77
N ARG A 6 18.28 2.68 -64.75
CA ARG A 6 18.37 4.02 -64.20
C ARG A 6 17.10 4.89 -63.93
N GLY A 7 17.05 5.44 -62.74
CA GLY A 7 16.36 6.69 -62.48
C GLY A 7 16.49 7.12 -61.02
N ARG A 8 17.60 7.83 -60.67
CA ARG A 8 17.79 8.59 -59.42
C ARG A 8 16.93 9.84 -59.45
N SER A 9 16.38 10.22 -58.32
CA SER A 9 16.36 11.66 -57.90
C SER A 9 16.00 11.78 -56.43
N ARG A 10 17.00 12.29 -55.67
CA ARG A 10 16.79 13.05 -54.43
C ARG A 10 16.55 14.51 -54.79
N PRO A 11 15.82 15.26 -53.99
CA PRO A 11 16.21 16.63 -53.73
C PRO A 11 16.57 16.92 -52.26
N ARG A 12 17.49 17.85 -52.22
CA ARG A 12 18.24 18.41 -51.10
C ARG A 12 17.41 19.49 -50.37
N PHE A 13 17.72 19.61 -49.04
CA PHE A 13 17.94 20.84 -48.30
C PHE A 13 17.03 22.08 -48.52
N ALA A 14 16.41 22.49 -47.40
CA ALA A 14 16.34 23.90 -47.06
C ALA A 14 16.54 24.11 -45.55
N ARG A 15 17.72 24.61 -45.20
CA ARG A 15 18.09 25.26 -43.94
C ARG A 15 17.56 26.70 -43.96
N ARG A 16 16.87 27.16 -42.91
CA ARG A 16 16.79 28.60 -42.58
C ARG A 16 16.89 28.73 -41.06
N THR A 17 17.90 29.18 -40.64
CA THR A 17 18.60 30.25 -39.93
C THR A 17 17.74 31.23 -39.16
N ARG A 18 18.06 31.30 -37.86
CA ARG A 18 18.28 32.44 -36.98
C ARG A 18 17.20 33.53 -36.86
N GLY A 19 16.80 33.74 -35.59
CA GLY A 19 16.25 34.99 -35.10
C GLY A 19 16.22 35.02 -33.58
N ARG A 20 17.35 35.47 -32.98
CA ARG A 20 17.36 36.24 -31.74
C ARG A 20 17.54 37.69 -32.14
N PRO A 21 16.90 38.67 -31.50
CA PRO A 21 17.34 39.35 -30.30
C PRO A 21 16.15 39.76 -29.42
N SER A 22 16.19 40.40 -28.29
CA SER A 22 17.15 41.28 -27.64
C SER A 22 16.74 41.52 -26.20
N ARG A 23 17.74 41.85 -25.43
CA ARG A 23 17.65 42.36 -24.04
C ARG A 23 16.89 43.72 -23.97
N ALA A 24 16.16 43.93 -22.86
CA ALA A 24 16.01 45.22 -22.23
C ALA A 24 15.76 45.06 -20.73
N ALA A 25 16.67 45.57 -19.92
CA ALA A 25 16.49 46.08 -18.57
C ALA A 25 16.87 47.58 -18.65
N PRO A 26 16.79 48.40 -17.58
CA PRO A 26 16.05 48.37 -16.33
C PRO A 26 15.28 49.70 -16.08
N GLY A 27 14.35 49.73 -15.14
CA GLY A 27 13.71 50.96 -14.67
C GLY A 27 13.83 51.12 -13.15
N HIS A 28 14.62 52.10 -12.77
CA HIS A 28 14.83 52.62 -11.41
C HIS A 28 13.66 53.48 -10.91
N GLY A 29 13.50 53.54 -9.60
CA GLY A 29 12.89 54.65 -8.84
C GLY A 29 11.65 54.23 -8.06
N ARG A 30 11.48 54.45 -6.80
CA ARG A 30 11.98 55.53 -5.91
C ARG A 30 11.81 55.07 -4.45
N ARG A 31 12.79 55.38 -3.66
CA ARG A 31 12.72 55.48 -2.19
C ARG A 31 11.71 56.57 -1.77
N ALA A 32 10.92 56.29 -0.74
CA ALA A 32 10.33 57.32 0.09
C ALA A 32 10.57 56.97 1.56
N THR A 33 11.51 57.65 2.13
CA THR A 33 11.73 57.84 3.58
C THR A 33 10.80 58.94 4.07
N MET A 34 10.15 58.77 5.21
CA MET A 34 9.79 59.91 6.10
C MET A 34 9.35 59.36 7.48
N HIS A 35 10.27 59.54 8.41
CA HIS A 35 10.26 60.39 9.59
C HIS A 35 9.41 59.95 10.80
N ALA A 36 10.19 59.72 11.83
CA ALA A 36 9.84 59.63 13.23
C ALA A 36 9.11 60.89 13.73
N ARG A 37 8.21 60.71 14.67
CA ARG A 37 7.95 61.68 15.77
C ARG A 37 7.59 60.93 17.06
N THR A 38 8.51 61.02 17.95
CA THR A 38 8.43 60.84 19.40
C THR A 38 7.34 61.70 20.04
N ARG A 39 6.56 61.14 20.95
CA ARG A 39 6.06 61.88 22.12
C ARG A 39 6.00 60.98 23.34
N LEU A 40 6.80 61.30 24.32
CA LEU A 40 6.75 60.85 25.72
C LEU A 40 5.49 61.42 26.37
N ALA A 41 4.85 60.59 27.18
CA ALA A 41 4.10 61.06 28.38
C ALA A 41 4.19 59.97 29.44
N ALA A 42 4.67 60.39 30.58
CA ALA A 42 4.86 59.59 31.80
C ALA A 42 3.51 59.54 32.60
N GLY A 43 3.29 58.46 33.35
CA GLY A 43 2.19 58.37 34.29
C GLY A 43 2.15 57.03 35.02
N ALA A 44 2.82 56.93 36.07
CA ALA A 44 2.69 56.39 37.44
C ALA A 44 1.80 55.12 37.71
N ILE A 45 2.49 54.11 38.26
CA ILE A 45 2.26 53.31 39.47
C ILE A 45 0.86 52.62 39.59
N GLY A 46 0.96 51.27 39.57
CA GLY A 46 -0.06 50.34 40.08
C GLY A 46 0.48 48.94 40.14
N ALA A 47 1.11 48.57 41.25
CA ALA A 47 1.50 47.22 41.53
C ALA A 47 0.27 46.34 41.79
N LEU A 48 0.08 45.29 41.00
CA LEU A 48 -0.74 44.12 41.36
C LEU A 48 -0.09 42.88 40.79
N THR A 49 0.41 42.08 41.71
CA THR A 49 0.86 40.71 41.52
C THR A 49 -0.28 39.83 41.02
N VAL A 50 -0.15 39.25 39.82
CA VAL A 50 -0.88 38.07 39.40
C VAL A 50 0.10 37.05 38.86
N ALA A 51 0.07 35.88 39.47
CA ALA A 51 0.85 34.71 39.21
C ALA A 51 0.64 34.16 37.78
N GLY A 52 1.71 33.79 37.16
CA GLY A 52 1.95 32.69 36.21
C GLY A 52 0.86 32.24 35.26
N LEU A 53 1.02 32.67 33.99
CA LEU A 53 0.62 31.87 32.85
C LEU A 53 1.84 31.75 31.94
N LEU A 54 2.55 30.62 32.05
CA LEU A 54 3.50 30.16 31.09
C LEU A 54 2.72 29.79 29.82
N ALA A 55 2.62 30.71 28.89
CA ALA A 55 2.22 30.38 27.54
C ALA A 55 3.38 29.63 26.90
N GLY A 56 3.23 28.31 26.75
CA GLY A 56 4.11 27.50 25.94
C GLY A 56 4.02 27.94 24.49
N CYS A 57 5.13 28.44 23.93
CA CYS A 57 5.31 28.57 22.51
C CYS A 57 5.34 27.16 21.92
N GLY A 58 4.26 26.76 21.23
CA GLY A 58 4.28 25.58 20.38
C GLY A 58 5.13 25.84 19.16
N ASP A 59 5.91 24.85 18.76
CA ASP A 59 6.73 24.89 17.56
C ASP A 59 5.90 25.16 16.30
N ALA A 60 6.36 26.07 15.46
CA ALA A 60 5.74 26.41 14.20
C ALA A 60 5.85 25.23 13.23
N GLY A 61 4.73 24.57 12.95
CA GLY A 61 4.64 23.45 11.99
C GLY A 61 3.74 22.29 12.41
N SER A 62 3.23 22.29 13.64
CA SER A 62 2.32 21.25 14.15
C SER A 62 0.85 21.68 13.96
N SER A 63 0.30 21.43 12.77
CA SER A 63 -1.15 21.45 12.55
C SER A 63 -1.75 20.03 12.71
N GLY A 64 -1.30 19.28 13.72
CA GLY A 64 -1.88 18.01 14.09
C GLY A 64 -2.71 18.16 15.35
N THR A 65 -4.02 17.99 15.26
CA THR A 65 -4.84 17.65 16.43
C THR A 65 -4.33 16.29 16.92
N GLU A 66 -3.49 16.30 17.97
CA GLU A 66 -3.23 15.07 18.71
C GLU A 66 -4.57 14.50 19.20
N ALA A 67 -4.89 13.31 18.73
CA ALA A 67 -5.98 12.55 19.33
C ALA A 67 -5.66 12.36 20.82
N PRO A 68 -6.65 12.49 21.74
CA PRO A 68 -6.40 12.33 23.16
C PRO A 68 -5.79 10.94 23.39
N GLN A 69 -4.51 10.91 23.76
CA GLN A 69 -3.87 9.70 24.20
C GLN A 69 -4.54 9.31 25.52
N SER A 70 -5.34 8.27 25.51
CA SER A 70 -5.80 7.66 26.75
C SER A 70 -4.54 7.23 27.51
N ALA A 71 -4.29 7.86 28.67
CA ALA A 71 -3.10 7.59 29.46
C ALA A 71 -2.98 6.08 29.68
N ALA A 72 -1.91 5.50 29.16
CA ALA A 72 -1.67 4.08 29.30
C ALA A 72 -1.38 3.75 30.75
N ALA A 73 -2.25 3.00 31.38
CA ALA A 73 -2.01 2.48 32.73
C ALA A 73 -1.06 1.28 32.63
N GLY A 74 0.09 1.35 33.29
CA GLY A 74 1.08 0.26 33.34
C GLY A 74 2.47 0.68 32.87
N ALA A 75 3.45 -0.19 33.13
CA ALA A 75 4.84 0.05 32.75
C ALA A 75 5.05 -0.06 31.23
N GLY A 76 4.28 -0.93 30.55
CA GLY A 76 4.48 -1.23 29.15
C GLY A 76 5.73 -2.07 28.88
N CYS A 77 6.06 -2.24 27.60
CA CYS A 77 7.22 -2.98 27.11
C CYS A 77 8.14 -2.05 26.32
N ALA A 78 9.30 -1.74 26.86
CA ALA A 78 10.31 -0.95 26.16
C ALA A 78 10.73 -1.64 24.84
N PRO A 79 11.06 -0.88 23.80
CA PRO A 79 11.56 -1.43 22.54
C PRO A 79 12.77 -2.33 22.74
N VAL A 80 12.89 -3.36 21.93
CA VAL A 80 14.04 -4.30 21.91
C VAL A 80 14.56 -4.38 20.50
N ALA A 81 15.78 -3.94 20.26
CA ALA A 81 16.42 -4.01 18.95
C ALA A 81 16.62 -5.46 18.49
N GLY A 82 16.58 -5.68 17.17
CA GLY A 82 16.84 -6.97 16.57
C GLY A 82 16.55 -6.96 15.06
N ASP A 83 17.29 -7.75 14.30
CA ASP A 83 17.16 -7.74 12.85
C ASP A 83 15.93 -8.48 12.34
N LYS A 84 15.51 -9.52 13.06
CA LYS A 84 14.40 -10.37 12.70
C LYS A 84 13.06 -9.76 13.15
N LEU A 85 12.16 -9.52 12.20
CA LEU A 85 10.80 -9.08 12.46
C LEU A 85 9.83 -10.26 12.43
N VAL A 86 8.89 -10.26 13.36
CA VAL A 86 7.80 -11.24 13.42
C VAL A 86 6.47 -10.53 13.54
N VAL A 87 5.47 -11.02 12.81
CA VAL A 87 4.10 -10.51 12.86
C VAL A 87 3.39 -11.17 14.04
N LEU A 88 2.72 -10.37 14.86
CA LEU A 88 1.84 -10.85 15.91
C LEU A 88 0.49 -11.31 15.30
N MET A 89 0.01 -12.46 15.76
CA MET A 89 -1.26 -13.00 15.30
C MET A 89 -2.43 -12.08 15.70
N ASP A 90 -3.26 -11.73 14.74
CA ASP A 90 -4.54 -11.00 14.95
C ASP A 90 -5.63 -11.99 15.42
N ASP A 91 -5.53 -12.43 16.67
CA ASP A 91 -6.36 -13.50 17.26
C ASP A 91 -7.79 -13.09 17.59
N ARG A 92 -8.12 -11.77 17.48
CA ARG A 92 -9.50 -11.25 17.59
C ARG A 92 -10.02 -10.65 16.29
N LYS A 93 -9.32 -10.89 15.16
CA LYS A 93 -9.77 -10.51 13.82
C LYS A 93 -10.04 -9.01 13.68
N LEU A 94 -9.12 -8.16 14.13
CA LEU A 94 -9.16 -6.72 13.90
C LEU A 94 -9.19 -6.40 12.40
N GLN A 95 -8.36 -7.10 11.61
CA GLN A 95 -8.26 -6.86 10.18
C GLN A 95 -9.39 -7.58 9.41
N ASN A 96 -9.79 -7.02 8.28
CA ASN A 96 -10.64 -7.72 7.33
C ASN A 96 -9.79 -8.65 6.47
N THR A 97 -10.38 -9.73 5.97
CA THR A 97 -9.68 -10.65 5.08
C THR A 97 -9.44 -10.02 3.72
N ASP A 98 -8.19 -9.79 3.36
CA ASP A 98 -7.81 -9.20 2.07
C ASP A 98 -7.04 -10.22 1.22
N ASN A 99 -7.75 -11.32 0.91
CA ASN A 99 -7.22 -12.43 0.15
C ASN A 99 -7.03 -12.03 -1.32
N ILE A 100 -5.91 -12.47 -1.90
CA ILE A 100 -5.60 -12.25 -3.31
C ILE A 100 -6.51 -13.12 -4.18
N LEU A 101 -7.04 -12.53 -5.24
CA LEU A 101 -7.88 -13.22 -6.21
C LEU A 101 -7.74 -12.61 -7.62
N PRO A 102 -7.99 -13.39 -8.69
CA PRO A 102 -8.07 -12.80 -10.02
C PRO A 102 -9.42 -12.11 -10.22
N ALA A 103 -9.38 -10.85 -10.64
CA ALA A 103 -10.54 -10.11 -11.14
C ALA A 103 -10.48 -10.08 -12.68
N VAL A 104 -11.55 -10.49 -13.32
CA VAL A 104 -11.62 -10.71 -14.78
C VAL A 104 -12.78 -9.90 -15.35
N SER A 105 -12.54 -9.16 -16.43
CA SER A 105 -13.61 -8.51 -17.17
C SER A 105 -14.63 -9.56 -17.64
N ALA A 106 -15.92 -9.33 -17.42
CA ALA A 106 -16.98 -10.24 -17.83
C ALA A 106 -16.92 -10.57 -19.34
N LYS A 107 -16.37 -9.67 -20.16
CA LYS A 107 -16.17 -9.87 -21.59
C LYS A 107 -15.15 -10.99 -21.90
N ALA A 108 -14.20 -11.23 -21.00
CA ALA A 108 -13.13 -12.21 -21.16
C ALA A 108 -13.26 -13.44 -20.26
N ALA A 109 -14.21 -13.46 -19.33
CA ALA A 109 -14.36 -14.49 -18.31
C ALA A 109 -14.84 -15.84 -18.92
N LYS A 110 -13.89 -16.57 -19.50
CA LYS A 110 -14.11 -17.94 -19.99
C LYS A 110 -13.76 -18.94 -18.90
N PRO A 111 -14.46 -20.08 -18.78
CA PRO A 111 -14.20 -21.10 -17.76
C PRO A 111 -12.74 -21.57 -17.72
N GLU A 112 -12.12 -21.77 -18.90
CA GLU A 112 -10.73 -22.22 -19.01
C GLU A 112 -9.74 -21.16 -18.52
N LEU A 113 -10.01 -19.87 -18.77
CA LEU A 113 -9.20 -18.78 -18.25
C LEU A 113 -9.30 -18.70 -16.73
N LEU A 114 -10.50 -18.71 -16.18
CA LEU A 114 -10.73 -18.68 -14.73
C LEU A 114 -10.05 -19.87 -14.05
N ALA A 115 -10.23 -21.09 -14.59
CA ALA A 115 -9.60 -22.30 -14.05
C ALA A 115 -8.05 -22.20 -14.10
N ALA A 116 -7.48 -21.59 -15.13
CA ALA A 116 -6.03 -21.37 -15.20
C ALA A 116 -5.56 -20.37 -14.15
N LEU A 117 -6.28 -19.25 -13.99
CA LEU A 117 -5.95 -18.23 -12.96
C LEU A 117 -6.09 -18.79 -11.55
N ASP A 118 -7.10 -19.61 -11.29
CA ASP A 118 -7.35 -20.25 -9.99
C ASP A 118 -6.24 -21.22 -9.57
N LYS A 119 -5.42 -21.73 -10.51
CA LYS A 119 -4.22 -22.48 -10.15
C LYS A 119 -3.19 -21.65 -9.39
N VAL A 120 -3.08 -20.36 -9.69
CA VAL A 120 -2.24 -19.45 -8.93
C VAL A 120 -2.82 -19.28 -7.52
N SER A 121 -4.12 -19.07 -7.42
CA SER A 121 -4.81 -18.97 -6.12
C SER A 121 -4.61 -20.21 -5.26
N ALA A 122 -4.74 -21.39 -5.85
CA ALA A 122 -4.57 -22.68 -5.14
C ALA A 122 -3.12 -22.91 -4.65
N ALA A 123 -2.13 -22.37 -5.36
CA ALA A 123 -0.72 -22.54 -5.00
C ALA A 123 -0.21 -21.51 -4.00
N LEU A 124 -0.96 -20.41 -3.76
CA LEU A 124 -0.48 -19.25 -3.03
C LEU A 124 -1.09 -19.16 -1.63
N ASP A 125 -0.23 -19.17 -0.62
CA ASP A 125 -0.52 -18.80 0.76
C ASP A 125 0.30 -17.57 1.17
N THR A 126 0.04 -16.99 2.35
CA THR A 126 0.73 -15.77 2.80
C THR A 126 2.24 -15.99 2.95
N THR A 127 2.69 -17.15 3.41
CA THR A 127 4.13 -17.46 3.55
C THR A 127 4.83 -17.45 2.19
N LYS A 128 4.21 -18.08 1.18
CA LYS A 128 4.74 -18.09 -0.19
C LYS A 128 4.70 -16.71 -0.83
N LEU A 129 3.66 -15.92 -0.54
CA LEU A 129 3.56 -14.54 -1.01
C LEU A 129 4.69 -13.68 -0.42
N VAL A 130 4.98 -13.80 0.87
CA VAL A 130 6.09 -13.12 1.54
C VAL A 130 7.43 -13.50 0.90
N GLN A 131 7.65 -14.78 0.56
CA GLN A 131 8.86 -15.21 -0.14
C GLN A 131 8.94 -14.68 -1.57
N LEU A 132 7.81 -14.63 -2.27
CA LEU A 132 7.72 -14.07 -3.61
C LEU A 132 8.05 -12.58 -3.61
N ASN A 133 7.50 -11.82 -2.65
CA ASN A 133 7.81 -10.42 -2.45
C ASN A 133 9.27 -10.20 -2.02
N LYS A 134 9.83 -11.08 -1.16
CA LYS A 134 11.25 -11.05 -0.82
C LYS A 134 12.13 -11.16 -2.05
N ALA A 135 11.82 -12.10 -2.95
CA ALA A 135 12.61 -12.28 -4.18
C ALA A 135 12.72 -10.98 -5.00
N VAL A 136 11.66 -10.16 -5.01
CA VAL A 136 11.64 -8.88 -5.75
C VAL A 136 12.18 -7.73 -4.91
N ASP A 137 11.66 -7.52 -3.71
CA ASP A 137 11.91 -6.30 -2.94
C ASP A 137 13.25 -6.34 -2.19
N VAL A 138 13.71 -7.54 -1.79
CA VAL A 138 14.95 -7.75 -1.03
C VAL A 138 16.05 -8.30 -1.94
N ASP A 139 15.78 -9.41 -2.65
CA ASP A 139 16.79 -10.09 -3.48
C ASP A 139 16.95 -9.45 -4.86
N ARG A 140 16.15 -8.40 -5.18
CA ARG A 140 16.24 -7.57 -6.38
C ARG A 140 16.01 -8.30 -7.70
N LYS A 141 15.29 -9.42 -7.69
CA LYS A 141 14.83 -10.06 -8.93
C LYS A 141 13.74 -9.20 -9.59
N THR A 142 13.60 -9.32 -10.90
CA THR A 142 12.45 -8.71 -11.56
C THR A 142 11.16 -9.48 -11.23
N PRO A 143 9.98 -8.83 -11.22
CA PRO A 143 8.69 -9.51 -11.04
C PRO A 143 8.53 -10.72 -11.96
N LYS A 144 8.97 -10.60 -13.22
CA LYS A 144 8.92 -11.69 -14.20
C LYS A 144 9.76 -12.90 -13.78
N VAL A 145 11.01 -12.69 -13.37
CA VAL A 145 11.92 -13.78 -12.95
C VAL A 145 11.39 -14.47 -11.71
N ALA A 146 10.95 -13.69 -10.70
CA ALA A 146 10.37 -14.26 -9.48
C ALA A 146 9.11 -15.10 -9.77
N ALA A 147 8.24 -14.62 -10.67
CA ALA A 147 7.05 -15.34 -11.08
C ALA A 147 7.39 -16.63 -11.87
N GLU A 148 8.38 -16.61 -12.77
CA GLU A 148 8.81 -17.78 -13.53
C GLU A 148 9.40 -18.86 -12.62
N GLU A 149 10.24 -18.49 -11.66
CA GLU A 149 10.79 -19.43 -10.66
C GLU A 149 9.69 -20.05 -9.79
N PHE A 150 8.76 -19.21 -9.30
CA PHE A 150 7.63 -19.69 -8.48
C PHE A 150 6.72 -20.63 -9.28
N ALA A 151 6.40 -20.28 -10.52
CA ALA A 151 5.55 -21.09 -11.39
C ALA A 151 6.18 -22.46 -11.69
N ALA A 152 7.49 -22.49 -11.93
CA ALA A 152 8.22 -23.74 -12.14
C ALA A 152 8.26 -24.60 -10.87
N ALA A 153 8.58 -24.01 -9.71
CA ALA A 153 8.65 -24.73 -8.43
C ALA A 153 7.30 -25.33 -8.00
N ASN A 154 6.18 -24.71 -8.39
CA ASN A 154 4.82 -25.15 -8.06
C ASN A 154 4.09 -25.85 -9.22
N ASN A 155 4.76 -26.14 -10.33
CA ASN A 155 4.18 -26.81 -11.53
C ASN A 155 2.89 -26.15 -12.03
N LEU A 156 2.80 -24.82 -12.01
CA LEU A 156 1.56 -24.08 -12.27
C LEU A 156 0.98 -24.32 -13.67
N THR A 157 1.82 -24.62 -14.65
CA THR A 157 1.39 -24.83 -16.04
C THR A 157 0.90 -26.26 -16.34
N SER A 158 1.06 -27.19 -15.41
CA SER A 158 0.66 -28.57 -15.60
C SER A 158 -0.85 -28.75 -15.58
N GLY A 159 -1.40 -29.53 -16.53
CA GLY A 159 -2.83 -29.88 -16.58
C GLY A 159 -3.77 -28.71 -16.83
N ILE A 160 -3.30 -27.60 -17.41
CA ILE A 160 -4.15 -26.48 -17.81
C ILE A 160 -4.88 -26.82 -19.11
N ALA A 161 -6.23 -26.77 -19.08
CA ALA A 161 -7.05 -26.91 -20.26
C ALA A 161 -6.86 -25.73 -21.20
N LYS A 162 -6.89 -26.01 -22.51
CA LYS A 162 -6.83 -24.95 -23.53
C LYS A 162 -8.17 -24.26 -23.67
N GLY A 163 -8.15 -22.94 -23.58
CA GLY A 163 -9.28 -22.07 -23.90
C GLY A 163 -9.30 -21.64 -25.35
N PRO A 164 -10.17 -20.70 -25.72
CA PRO A 164 -10.32 -20.22 -27.09
C PRO A 164 -9.10 -19.46 -27.63
N GLY A 165 -8.14 -19.11 -26.75
CA GLY A 165 -6.98 -18.33 -27.14
C GLY A 165 -7.27 -16.85 -27.38
N GLY A 166 -6.35 -16.19 -28.13
CA GLY A 166 -6.44 -14.78 -28.47
C GLY A 166 -5.62 -13.87 -27.56
N ALA A 167 -5.57 -12.58 -27.93
CA ALA A 167 -4.84 -11.57 -27.16
C ALA A 167 -5.52 -11.33 -25.82
N LEU A 168 -4.70 -11.14 -24.77
CA LEU A 168 -5.14 -10.90 -23.41
C LEU A 168 -4.26 -9.84 -22.75
N VAL A 169 -4.84 -8.78 -22.22
CA VAL A 169 -4.12 -7.78 -21.44
C VAL A 169 -4.36 -8.04 -19.96
N ILE A 170 -3.27 -8.28 -19.23
CA ILE A 170 -3.27 -8.46 -17.79
C ILE A 170 -2.76 -7.17 -17.17
N GLY A 171 -3.62 -6.47 -16.43
CA GLY A 171 -3.27 -5.27 -15.72
C GLY A 171 -2.40 -5.56 -14.49
N ALA A 172 -1.58 -4.59 -14.12
CA ALA A 172 -0.84 -4.57 -12.86
C ALA A 172 -0.91 -3.20 -12.22
N GLY A 173 -1.02 -3.15 -10.90
CA GLY A 173 -0.83 -1.94 -10.11
C GLY A 173 0.62 -1.46 -10.15
N ASN A 174 0.87 -0.26 -9.61
CA ASN A 174 2.20 0.37 -9.59
C ASN A 174 3.11 -0.09 -8.42
N PHE A 175 2.94 -1.30 -7.93
CA PHE A 175 3.74 -1.89 -6.85
C PHE A 175 4.14 -3.34 -7.20
N SER A 176 5.27 -3.78 -6.66
CA SER A 176 5.98 -5.01 -7.04
C SER A 176 5.13 -6.27 -6.92
N GLU A 177 4.36 -6.41 -5.83
CA GLU A 177 3.49 -7.59 -5.61
C GLU A 177 2.44 -7.73 -6.72
N SER A 178 1.74 -6.65 -7.08
CA SER A 178 0.75 -6.69 -8.16
C SER A 178 1.39 -7.05 -9.51
N GLN A 179 2.59 -6.53 -9.78
CA GLN A 179 3.33 -6.86 -11.01
C GLN A 179 3.75 -8.34 -11.04
N THR A 180 4.18 -8.88 -9.92
CA THR A 180 4.59 -10.27 -9.79
C THR A 180 3.41 -11.24 -9.95
N LEU A 181 2.29 -10.91 -9.32
CA LEU A 181 1.03 -11.66 -9.46
C LEU A 181 0.50 -11.62 -10.89
N ALA A 182 0.59 -10.45 -11.56
CA ALA A 182 0.20 -10.31 -12.97
C ALA A 182 1.09 -11.18 -13.89
N GLU A 183 2.38 -11.30 -13.59
CA GLU A 183 3.27 -12.21 -14.31
C GLU A 183 2.93 -13.69 -14.07
N LEU A 184 2.51 -14.08 -12.86
CA LEU A 184 1.98 -15.43 -12.61
C LEU A 184 0.73 -15.69 -13.45
N TYR A 185 -0.20 -14.74 -13.50
CA TYR A 185 -1.39 -14.87 -14.34
C TYR A 185 -1.04 -14.93 -15.83
N ARG A 186 -0.02 -14.20 -16.28
CA ARG A 186 0.49 -14.30 -17.66
C ARG A 186 0.97 -15.72 -17.98
N ILE A 187 1.72 -16.34 -17.08
CA ILE A 187 2.27 -17.69 -17.28
C ILE A 187 1.13 -18.71 -17.46
N VAL A 188 0.17 -18.71 -16.55
CA VAL A 188 -0.94 -19.70 -16.60
C VAL A 188 -1.90 -19.42 -17.76
N ALA A 189 -2.16 -18.16 -18.10
CA ALA A 189 -2.97 -17.80 -19.26
C ALA A 189 -2.28 -18.20 -20.58
N SER A 190 -0.95 -18.06 -20.71
CA SER A 190 -0.19 -18.60 -21.83
C SER A 190 -0.33 -20.12 -21.94
N ALA A 191 -0.24 -20.82 -20.81
CA ALA A 191 -0.45 -22.27 -20.80
C ALA A 191 -1.88 -22.66 -21.22
N ALA A 192 -2.88 -21.81 -20.94
CA ALA A 192 -4.25 -21.97 -21.41
C ALA A 192 -4.46 -21.60 -22.90
N GLY A 193 -3.40 -21.20 -23.62
CA GLY A 193 -3.45 -20.93 -25.07
C GLY A 193 -3.73 -19.47 -25.43
N TYR A 194 -3.81 -18.56 -24.47
CA TYR A 194 -3.90 -17.12 -24.75
C TYR A 194 -2.54 -16.51 -25.11
N GLN A 195 -2.57 -15.29 -25.64
CA GLN A 195 -1.40 -14.45 -25.91
C GLN A 195 -1.38 -13.27 -24.95
N PRO A 196 -1.04 -13.50 -23.67
CA PRO A 196 -1.13 -12.48 -22.64
C PRO A 196 0.07 -11.53 -22.68
N LYS A 197 -0.19 -10.25 -22.40
CA LYS A 197 0.81 -9.23 -22.07
C LYS A 197 0.47 -8.60 -20.72
N VAL A 198 1.48 -8.34 -19.89
CA VAL A 198 1.32 -7.55 -18.68
C VAL A 198 1.43 -6.07 -19.01
N GLN A 199 0.54 -5.26 -18.45
CA GLN A 199 0.54 -3.81 -18.60
C GLN A 199 0.37 -3.15 -17.24
N GLN A 200 1.35 -2.37 -16.81
CA GLN A 200 1.23 -1.54 -15.62
C GLN A 200 0.33 -0.34 -15.91
N ILE A 201 -0.68 -0.11 -15.05
CA ILE A 201 -1.70 0.94 -15.28
C ILE A 201 -1.72 1.98 -14.17
N GLY A 202 -1.16 1.67 -13.00
CA GLY A 202 -1.18 2.59 -11.87
C GLY A 202 -2.04 2.10 -10.71
N ASN A 203 -2.80 3.00 -10.09
CA ASN A 203 -3.66 2.69 -8.95
C ASN A 203 -5.05 2.17 -9.36
N ARG A 204 -5.86 1.75 -8.36
CA ARG A 204 -7.19 1.16 -8.60
C ARG A 204 -8.15 2.10 -9.30
N GLU A 205 -8.08 3.38 -9.04
CA GLU A 205 -8.91 4.40 -9.68
C GLU A 205 -8.72 4.44 -11.20
N LEU A 206 -7.54 4.05 -11.69
CA LEU A 206 -7.21 3.98 -13.11
C LEU A 206 -7.53 2.60 -13.71
N TYR A 207 -7.12 1.52 -13.05
CA TYR A 207 -7.28 0.20 -13.64
C TYR A 207 -8.68 -0.42 -13.48
N ALA A 208 -9.46 -0.06 -12.45
CA ALA A 208 -10.80 -0.61 -12.30
C ALA A 208 -11.75 -0.21 -13.43
N PRO A 209 -11.80 1.05 -13.91
CA PRO A 209 -12.56 1.39 -15.11
C PRO A 209 -12.07 0.66 -16.38
N ALA A 210 -10.76 0.46 -16.53
CA ALA A 210 -10.18 -0.27 -17.65
C ALA A 210 -10.59 -1.76 -17.65
N LEU A 211 -10.69 -2.39 -16.46
CA LEU A 211 -11.21 -3.75 -16.30
C LEU A 211 -12.70 -3.82 -16.64
N GLN A 212 -13.50 -2.89 -16.15
CA GLN A 212 -14.94 -2.81 -16.42
C GLN A 212 -15.23 -2.61 -17.92
N SER A 213 -14.48 -1.75 -18.60
CA SER A 213 -14.60 -1.52 -20.03
C SER A 213 -14.09 -2.70 -20.86
N GLY A 214 -13.23 -3.55 -20.29
CA GLY A 214 -12.54 -4.63 -20.99
C GLY A 214 -11.31 -4.16 -21.78
N GLU A 215 -10.77 -2.99 -21.49
CA GLU A 215 -9.47 -2.53 -21.99
C GLU A 215 -8.34 -3.40 -21.44
N ILE A 216 -8.41 -3.76 -20.15
CA ILE A 216 -7.70 -4.90 -19.58
C ILE A 216 -8.69 -6.02 -19.27
N GLN A 217 -8.24 -7.26 -19.36
CA GLN A 217 -9.11 -8.41 -19.19
C GLN A 217 -8.94 -9.10 -17.84
N VAL A 218 -7.77 -9.02 -17.22
CA VAL A 218 -7.44 -9.66 -15.94
C VAL A 218 -6.60 -8.71 -15.10
N ILE A 219 -6.79 -8.72 -13.79
CA ILE A 219 -5.90 -8.06 -12.83
C ILE A 219 -5.88 -8.84 -11.50
N PRO A 220 -4.73 -8.95 -10.81
CA PRO A 220 -4.72 -9.40 -9.42
C PRO A 220 -5.35 -8.35 -8.51
N GLU A 221 -6.25 -8.79 -7.64
CA GLU A 221 -6.98 -7.94 -6.72
C GLU A 221 -7.04 -8.53 -5.31
N TYR A 222 -7.56 -7.73 -4.40
CA TYR A 222 -7.65 -7.98 -2.96
C TYR A 222 -9.11 -7.90 -2.53
N ALA A 223 -9.60 -8.95 -1.89
CA ALA A 223 -11.03 -9.16 -1.68
C ALA A 223 -11.72 -8.02 -0.92
N ALA A 224 -11.19 -7.67 0.26
CA ALA A 224 -11.80 -6.62 1.09
C ALA A 224 -11.65 -5.24 0.46
N THR A 225 -10.46 -4.93 -0.04
CA THR A 225 -10.17 -3.63 -0.62
C THR A 225 -10.96 -3.36 -1.91
N LEU A 226 -11.15 -4.38 -2.76
CA LEU A 226 -11.97 -4.25 -3.96
C LEU A 226 -13.46 -4.13 -3.60
N ALA A 227 -13.94 -4.87 -2.59
CA ALA A 227 -15.31 -4.77 -2.12
C ALA A 227 -15.64 -3.36 -1.64
N GLU A 228 -14.76 -2.78 -0.81
CA GLU A 228 -14.94 -1.41 -0.31
C GLU A 228 -14.81 -0.35 -1.41
N TYR A 229 -13.94 -0.56 -2.39
CA TYR A 229 -13.84 0.33 -3.54
C TYR A 229 -15.16 0.41 -4.31
N TYR A 230 -15.75 -0.74 -4.66
CA TYR A 230 -17.02 -0.76 -5.37
C TYR A 230 -18.19 -0.27 -4.49
N ASN A 231 -18.18 -0.61 -3.22
CA ASN A 231 -19.18 -0.13 -2.26
C ASN A 231 -19.17 1.40 -2.16
N THR A 232 -18.00 1.99 -1.97
CA THR A 232 -17.83 3.45 -1.89
C THR A 232 -18.22 4.15 -3.19
N LYS A 233 -17.89 3.56 -4.35
CA LYS A 233 -18.31 4.10 -5.66
C LYS A 233 -19.82 4.07 -5.86
N ALA A 234 -20.49 3.03 -5.38
CA ALA A 234 -21.94 2.87 -5.53
C ALA A 234 -22.74 3.67 -4.51
N ASN A 235 -22.27 3.79 -3.26
CA ASN A 235 -23.04 4.25 -2.13
C ASN A 235 -22.45 5.49 -1.45
N GLY A 236 -21.33 6.03 -1.96
CA GLY A 236 -20.66 7.23 -1.44
C GLY A 236 -19.58 6.94 -0.38
N PRO A 237 -18.78 7.95 0.00
CA PRO A 237 -17.62 7.79 0.87
C PRO A 237 -17.97 7.39 2.31
N ASN A 238 -19.21 7.59 2.74
CA ASN A 238 -19.68 7.24 4.08
C ASN A 238 -20.52 5.94 4.07
N ALA A 239 -20.42 5.12 3.03
CA ALA A 239 -21.13 3.85 2.95
C ALA A 239 -20.73 2.93 4.11
N THR A 240 -21.72 2.20 4.65
CA THR A 240 -21.44 1.16 5.63
C THR A 240 -20.48 0.12 5.01
N PRO A 241 -19.36 -0.23 5.67
CA PRO A 241 -18.44 -1.22 5.16
C PRO A 241 -19.10 -2.57 4.88
N VAL A 242 -18.71 -3.20 3.79
CA VAL A 242 -19.22 -4.52 3.35
C VAL A 242 -18.18 -5.62 3.52
N SER A 243 -16.92 -5.26 3.71
CA SER A 243 -15.85 -6.22 4.02
C SER A 243 -15.90 -6.65 5.49
N SER A 244 -15.45 -7.85 5.75
CA SER A 244 -15.54 -8.53 7.05
C SER A 244 -14.26 -9.31 7.32
N PRO A 245 -13.92 -9.60 8.58
CA PRO A 245 -12.91 -10.58 8.92
C PRO A 245 -13.23 -11.99 8.40
N GLU A 246 -14.47 -12.26 8.07
CA GLU A 246 -14.89 -13.55 7.48
C GLU A 246 -14.87 -13.46 5.94
N LEU A 247 -13.98 -14.25 5.31
CA LEU A 247 -13.80 -14.25 3.86
C LEU A 247 -15.10 -14.50 3.10
N ALA A 248 -15.92 -15.44 3.56
CA ALA A 248 -17.17 -15.78 2.91
C ALA A 248 -18.13 -14.58 2.83
N THR A 249 -18.22 -13.79 3.89
CA THR A 249 -19.04 -12.56 3.94
C THR A 249 -18.51 -11.51 2.94
N THR A 250 -17.21 -11.27 2.97
CA THR A 250 -16.55 -10.34 2.04
C THR A 250 -16.76 -10.77 0.59
N MET A 251 -16.57 -12.06 0.28
CA MET A 251 -16.74 -12.59 -1.08
C MET A 251 -18.19 -12.54 -1.56
N ALA A 252 -19.18 -12.76 -0.70
CA ALA A 252 -20.59 -12.64 -1.07
C ALA A 252 -20.94 -11.20 -1.49
N ALA A 253 -20.48 -10.20 -0.72
CA ALA A 253 -20.66 -8.80 -1.05
C ALA A 253 -19.89 -8.43 -2.34
N LEU A 254 -18.63 -8.83 -2.42
CA LEU A 254 -17.76 -8.53 -3.58
C LEU A 254 -18.30 -9.15 -4.87
N LYS A 255 -18.83 -10.38 -4.83
CA LYS A 255 -19.44 -11.02 -6.00
C LYS A 255 -20.59 -10.18 -6.55
N THR A 256 -21.51 -9.77 -5.68
CA THR A 256 -22.65 -8.93 -6.06
C THR A 256 -22.21 -7.58 -6.65
N LEU A 257 -21.21 -6.96 -6.04
CA LEU A 257 -20.65 -5.69 -6.51
C LEU A 257 -19.87 -5.87 -7.83
N GLY A 258 -19.10 -6.94 -7.98
CA GLY A 258 -18.36 -7.27 -9.18
C GLY A 258 -19.30 -7.48 -10.39
N GLU A 259 -20.36 -8.26 -10.22
CA GLU A 259 -21.36 -8.52 -11.26
C GLU A 259 -22.00 -7.21 -11.78
N LYS A 260 -22.36 -6.29 -10.87
CA LYS A 260 -22.88 -4.95 -11.23
C LYS A 260 -21.88 -4.10 -11.99
N ASN A 261 -20.60 -4.35 -11.80
CA ASN A 261 -19.50 -3.63 -12.43
C ASN A 261 -18.90 -4.37 -13.65
N GLY A 262 -19.54 -5.45 -14.12
CA GLY A 262 -19.07 -6.22 -15.27
C GLY A 262 -17.75 -6.96 -15.01
N VAL A 263 -17.51 -7.37 -13.75
CA VAL A 263 -16.32 -8.09 -13.30
C VAL A 263 -16.70 -9.43 -12.71
N VAL A 264 -16.03 -10.47 -13.16
CA VAL A 264 -16.11 -11.84 -12.65
C VAL A 264 -14.89 -12.12 -11.80
N LEU A 265 -15.09 -12.74 -10.65
CA LEU A 265 -14.03 -13.06 -9.73
C LEU A 265 -13.65 -14.53 -9.82
N GLY A 266 -12.37 -14.83 -9.80
CA GLY A 266 -11.90 -16.19 -9.59
C GLY A 266 -11.89 -16.57 -8.11
N THR A 267 -11.38 -17.74 -7.82
CA THR A 267 -11.25 -18.28 -6.46
C THR A 267 -10.22 -17.46 -5.66
N PRO A 268 -10.55 -16.99 -4.45
CA PRO A 268 -9.56 -16.34 -3.60
C PRO A 268 -8.50 -17.34 -3.12
N SER A 269 -7.25 -16.88 -3.07
CA SER A 269 -6.15 -17.66 -2.50
C SER A 269 -6.19 -17.67 -0.97
N ALA A 270 -5.39 -18.53 -0.34
CA ALA A 270 -5.13 -18.43 1.09
C ALA A 270 -4.19 -17.27 1.45
N ALA A 271 -3.48 -16.71 0.46
CA ALA A 271 -2.60 -15.56 0.65
C ALA A 271 -3.38 -14.27 0.90
N GLN A 272 -2.94 -13.50 1.88
CA GLN A 272 -3.54 -12.24 2.28
C GLN A 272 -2.48 -11.12 2.27
N ASN A 273 -2.90 -9.93 1.86
CA ASN A 273 -2.15 -8.70 2.04
C ASN A 273 -3.00 -7.69 2.80
N GLN A 274 -2.83 -7.64 4.10
CA GLN A 274 -3.57 -6.77 5.01
C GLN A 274 -2.63 -6.08 5.99
N ASN A 275 -3.13 -5.07 6.69
CA ASN A 275 -2.39 -4.50 7.82
C ASN A 275 -2.05 -5.58 8.83
N ALA A 276 -0.83 -5.51 9.37
CA ALA A 276 -0.35 -6.39 10.42
C ALA A 276 0.52 -5.59 11.40
N PHE A 277 0.77 -6.14 12.56
CA PHE A 277 1.63 -5.51 13.57
C PHE A 277 2.83 -6.41 13.84
N ALA A 278 4.01 -5.87 13.61
CA ALA A 278 5.27 -6.57 13.81
C ALA A 278 6.03 -6.04 15.01
N VAL A 279 6.79 -6.93 15.61
CA VAL A 279 7.80 -6.65 16.64
C VAL A 279 9.12 -7.31 16.22
N THR A 280 10.22 -7.04 16.90
CA THR A 280 11.43 -7.85 16.71
C THR A 280 11.24 -9.24 17.37
N GLN A 281 11.91 -10.28 16.85
CA GLN A 281 11.94 -11.60 17.50
C GLN A 281 12.45 -11.48 18.95
N ALA A 282 13.49 -10.66 19.17
CA ALA A 282 14.03 -10.40 20.51
C ALA A 282 12.99 -9.78 21.46
N PHE A 283 12.12 -8.88 20.95
CA PHE A 283 11.01 -8.34 21.72
C PHE A 283 9.99 -9.43 22.05
N ALA A 284 9.58 -10.22 21.03
CA ALA A 284 8.62 -11.32 21.19
C ALA A 284 9.09 -12.32 22.26
N ASP A 285 10.37 -12.71 22.21
CA ASP A 285 10.97 -13.64 23.15
C ASP A 285 11.06 -13.05 24.58
N ARG A 286 11.53 -11.80 24.68
CA ARG A 286 11.70 -11.12 25.98
C ARG A 286 10.40 -10.97 26.75
N TYR A 287 9.32 -10.61 26.07
CA TYR A 287 8.02 -10.34 26.70
C TYR A 287 7.03 -11.50 26.51
N ALA A 288 7.45 -12.59 25.87
CA ALA A 288 6.62 -13.77 25.57
C ALA A 288 5.31 -13.40 24.86
N VAL A 289 5.39 -12.57 23.80
CA VAL A 289 4.25 -12.13 22.99
C VAL A 289 4.25 -12.83 21.64
N ALA A 290 3.11 -13.44 21.28
CA ALA A 290 2.89 -14.06 19.99
C ALA A 290 1.62 -13.54 19.29
N THR A 291 0.70 -12.97 20.05
CA THR A 291 -0.60 -12.48 19.57
C THR A 291 -0.80 -11.02 19.93
N LEU A 292 -1.75 -10.35 19.30
CA LEU A 292 -2.17 -9.00 19.68
C LEU A 292 -2.84 -9.00 21.07
N THR A 293 -3.50 -10.09 21.47
CA THR A 293 -3.98 -10.25 22.84
C THR A 293 -2.84 -10.31 23.85
N ASP A 294 -1.73 -11.01 23.56
CA ASP A 294 -0.54 -11.00 24.42
C ASP A 294 0.05 -9.62 24.53
N LEU A 295 0.24 -8.94 23.40
CA LEU A 295 0.74 -7.57 23.36
C LEU A 295 -0.10 -6.64 24.25
N ALA A 296 -1.43 -6.70 24.11
CA ALA A 296 -2.34 -5.86 24.88
C ALA A 296 -2.25 -6.13 26.38
N LYS A 297 -2.25 -7.41 26.78
CA LYS A 297 -2.22 -7.79 28.21
C LYS A 297 -0.89 -7.50 28.89
N LYS A 298 0.24 -7.68 28.17
CA LYS A 298 1.57 -7.64 28.76
C LYS A 298 2.29 -6.33 28.54
N CYS A 299 1.97 -5.65 27.43
CA CYS A 299 2.74 -4.51 26.94
C CYS A 299 1.96 -3.20 26.85
N SER A 300 0.68 -3.13 27.27
CA SER A 300 0.03 -1.82 27.40
C SER A 300 0.73 -0.99 28.49
N GLY A 301 1.15 0.25 28.18
CA GLY A 301 1.79 1.11 29.17
C GLY A 301 2.81 2.07 28.61
N ALA A 302 3.38 2.88 29.51
CA ALA A 302 4.19 4.06 29.19
C ALA A 302 5.45 3.78 28.35
N ALA A 303 6.08 2.61 28.52
CA ALA A 303 7.31 2.28 27.81
C ALA A 303 7.09 1.76 26.38
N THR A 304 5.83 1.47 25.99
CA THR A 304 5.53 0.89 24.70
C THR A 304 5.35 1.97 23.64
N VAL A 305 6.12 1.87 22.57
CA VAL A 305 6.09 2.77 21.42
C VAL A 305 5.44 2.06 20.22
N LEU A 306 4.30 2.57 19.75
CA LEU A 306 3.68 2.12 18.50
C LEU A 306 4.16 3.00 17.35
N ALA A 307 4.60 2.39 16.24
CA ALA A 307 5.00 3.09 15.02
C ALA A 307 4.05 2.81 13.86
N GLY A 308 3.80 3.82 13.04
CA GLY A 308 2.95 3.71 11.85
C GLY A 308 2.75 5.05 11.14
N PRO A 309 1.90 5.11 10.10
CA PRO A 309 1.65 6.34 9.36
C PRO A 309 0.88 7.36 10.23
N PRO A 310 0.98 8.66 9.90
CA PRO A 310 0.39 9.74 10.71
C PRO A 310 -1.11 9.57 11.01
N GLU A 311 -1.85 8.94 10.12
CA GLU A 311 -3.28 8.68 10.27
C GLU A 311 -3.63 7.46 11.13
N CYS A 312 -2.64 6.63 11.50
CA CYS A 312 -2.85 5.40 12.28
C CYS A 312 -3.62 5.62 13.59
N PRO A 313 -3.38 6.70 14.36
CA PRO A 313 -4.12 6.94 15.61
C PRO A 313 -5.64 7.00 15.44
N GLN A 314 -6.14 7.45 14.30
CA GLN A 314 -7.58 7.58 14.03
C GLN A 314 -8.14 6.44 13.16
N ARG A 315 -7.29 5.55 12.62
CA ARG A 315 -7.74 4.49 11.71
C ARG A 315 -8.30 3.28 12.45
N PRO A 316 -9.53 2.82 12.08
CA PRO A 316 -10.17 1.64 12.72
C PRO A 316 -9.36 0.35 12.55
N LYS A 317 -8.51 0.25 11.54
CA LYS A 317 -7.64 -0.92 11.28
C LYS A 317 -6.19 -0.67 11.72
N CYS A 318 -5.94 0.34 12.58
CA CYS A 318 -4.65 0.67 13.14
C CYS A 318 -4.79 0.93 14.66
N GLN A 319 -4.23 2.00 15.23
CA GLN A 319 -4.24 2.22 16.68
C GLN A 319 -5.64 2.29 17.27
N ALA A 320 -6.58 3.01 16.62
CA ALA A 320 -7.96 3.07 17.11
C ALA A 320 -8.57 1.67 17.27
N GLY A 321 -8.38 0.80 16.28
CA GLY A 321 -8.86 -0.58 16.36
C GLY A 321 -8.10 -1.45 17.37
N LEU A 322 -6.80 -1.23 17.56
CA LEU A 322 -6.06 -1.92 18.63
C LEU A 322 -6.61 -1.56 20.02
N VAL A 323 -7.02 -0.31 20.22
CA VAL A 323 -7.68 0.12 21.46
C VAL A 323 -9.05 -0.52 21.57
N GLU A 324 -9.89 -0.44 20.56
CA GLU A 324 -11.27 -0.91 20.57
C GLU A 324 -11.38 -2.44 20.73
N VAL A 325 -10.60 -3.20 19.94
CA VAL A 325 -10.72 -4.67 19.87
C VAL A 325 -9.89 -5.35 20.95
N TYR A 326 -8.69 -4.81 21.25
CA TYR A 326 -7.72 -5.47 22.12
C TYR A 326 -7.54 -4.78 23.47
N ASP A 327 -8.06 -3.56 23.66
CA ASP A 327 -7.75 -2.65 24.79
C ASP A 327 -6.25 -2.35 24.91
N PHE A 328 -5.54 -2.36 23.76
CA PHE A 328 -4.12 -2.07 23.71
C PHE A 328 -3.86 -0.57 23.76
N LYS A 329 -3.04 -0.15 24.72
CA LYS A 329 -2.69 1.26 24.96
C LYS A 329 -1.17 1.43 24.91
N ALA A 330 -0.68 1.97 23.80
CA ALA A 330 0.72 2.38 23.69
C ALA A 330 0.96 3.64 24.55
N GLY A 331 2.15 3.75 25.14
CA GLY A 331 2.58 4.93 25.88
C GLY A 331 2.87 6.11 24.97
N SER A 332 3.34 5.84 23.75
CA SER A 332 3.59 6.86 22.73
C SER A 332 3.38 6.31 21.32
N PHE A 333 3.19 7.23 20.38
CA PHE A 333 3.07 6.94 18.94
C PHE A 333 4.22 7.62 18.19
N SER A 334 4.89 6.87 17.32
CA SER A 334 5.91 7.36 16.39
C SER A 334 5.34 7.43 14.99
N SER A 335 5.16 8.64 14.46
CA SER A 335 4.65 8.88 13.12
C SER A 335 5.75 8.64 12.08
N LEU A 336 5.60 7.59 11.29
CA LEU A 336 6.54 7.13 10.28
C LEU A 336 5.80 6.81 8.96
N ASP A 337 6.32 5.87 8.18
CA ASP A 337 5.66 5.40 6.96
C ASP A 337 4.64 4.26 7.23
N ALA A 338 3.87 3.92 6.21
CA ALA A 338 2.88 2.84 6.27
C ALA A 338 3.55 1.48 6.02
N GLY A 339 4.23 0.95 7.04
CA GLY A 339 4.90 -0.36 6.97
C GLY A 339 6.15 -0.41 6.09
N GLY A 340 6.65 0.75 5.69
CA GLY A 340 7.82 0.87 4.84
C GLY A 340 9.16 0.78 5.59
N PRO A 341 10.25 1.23 4.95
CA PRO A 341 11.59 1.14 5.52
C PRO A 341 11.76 1.89 6.84
N GLN A 342 11.06 3.02 7.06
CA GLN A 342 11.20 3.80 8.28
C GLN A 342 10.62 3.07 9.48
N THR A 343 9.41 2.52 9.37
CA THR A 343 8.77 1.73 10.42
C THR A 343 9.59 0.47 10.74
N LYS A 344 10.03 -0.27 9.72
CA LYS A 344 10.87 -1.46 9.91
C LYS A 344 12.21 -1.15 10.55
N ASN A 345 12.85 -0.04 10.17
CA ASN A 345 14.10 0.40 10.78
C ASN A 345 13.91 0.81 12.24
N ALA A 346 12.82 1.52 12.57
CA ALA A 346 12.51 1.89 13.96
C ALA A 346 12.34 0.65 14.85
N LEU A 347 11.71 -0.41 14.35
CA LEU A 347 11.63 -1.69 15.05
C LEU A 347 13.03 -2.30 15.25
N LYS A 348 13.80 -2.45 14.17
CA LYS A 348 15.12 -3.10 14.20
C LYS A 348 16.13 -2.40 15.10
N THR A 349 16.09 -1.07 15.12
CA THR A 349 17.00 -0.27 15.97
C THR A 349 16.52 -0.10 17.41
N GLY A 350 15.33 -0.58 17.75
CA GLY A 350 14.76 -0.40 19.09
C GLY A 350 14.26 1.02 19.34
N ALA A 351 13.87 1.76 18.31
CA ALA A 351 13.17 3.04 18.44
C ALA A 351 11.66 2.87 18.60
N ALA A 352 11.10 1.72 18.20
CA ALA A 352 9.70 1.37 18.39
C ALA A 352 9.56 -0.06 18.94
N SER A 353 8.52 -0.29 19.75
CA SER A 353 8.20 -1.61 20.32
C SER A 353 7.42 -2.47 19.34
N VAL A 354 6.43 -1.88 18.69
CA VAL A 354 5.53 -2.52 17.72
C VAL A 354 5.28 -1.55 16.57
N GLY A 355 5.16 -2.05 15.36
CA GLY A 355 4.93 -1.22 14.18
C GLY A 355 3.93 -1.84 13.22
N LEU A 356 3.17 -0.96 12.54
CA LEU A 356 2.33 -1.37 11.42
C LEU A 356 3.22 -1.84 10.26
N VAL A 357 2.91 -3.01 9.70
CA VAL A 357 3.50 -3.56 8.47
C VAL A 357 2.37 -4.16 7.62
N PHE A 358 2.71 -4.68 6.44
CA PHE A 358 1.78 -5.51 5.67
C PHE A 358 2.09 -6.99 5.90
N SER A 359 1.03 -7.82 5.96
CA SER A 359 1.18 -9.27 6.21
C SER A 359 1.97 -10.00 5.11
N SER A 360 2.05 -9.41 3.92
CA SER A 360 2.80 -9.94 2.77
C SER A 360 4.20 -9.34 2.59
N ASP A 361 4.68 -8.51 3.52
CA ASP A 361 5.96 -7.80 3.36
C ASP A 361 7.14 -8.78 3.22
N GLY A 362 7.89 -8.66 2.12
CA GLY A 362 9.04 -9.52 1.82
C GLY A 362 10.16 -9.46 2.86
N ALA A 363 10.28 -8.37 3.62
CA ALA A 363 11.26 -8.26 4.69
C ALA A 363 10.97 -9.19 5.88
N LEU A 364 9.74 -9.71 6.00
CA LEU A 364 9.37 -10.68 7.04
C LEU A 364 10.00 -12.07 6.77
N ALA A 365 10.32 -12.40 5.51
CA ALA A 365 11.01 -13.64 5.16
C ALA A 365 12.54 -13.53 5.22
N ALA A 366 13.07 -12.30 5.28
CA ALA A 366 14.54 -12.05 5.25
C ALA A 366 15.19 -12.23 6.63
N SER A 367 14.43 -12.67 7.60
CA SER A 367 14.84 -12.73 9.01
C SER A 367 15.02 -14.16 9.51
#